data_97e50f943c51fac03ba860bf44af288f
#
_entry.id   97e50f943c51fac03ba860bf44af288f
#
_cell.length_a   1.000
_cell.length_b   1.000
_cell.length_c   1.000
_cell.angle_alpha   90.00
_cell.angle_beta   90.00
_cell.angle_gamma   90.00
#
_symmetry.space_group_name_H-M   'P 1'
#
loop_
_entity.id
_entity.type
_entity.pdbx_description
1 polymer ?
#
loop_
_entity_poly.entity_id
_entity_poly.type
_entity_poly.pdbx_seq_one_letter_code
_entity_poly.pdbx_strand_id
1 'polypeptide(L)'
;MEKKVYLVLENGQFFEGNAFGAEGEITGEIVFATAMTGYLETLTDPSYYGQIVVQTFPLIGNYGVIPADFESANTHVKAYIVREWCQEPSNFRSEGNLDTFLKERNVIGLCNIDTRQLTRIIREYGVMNARIVNSIENLDSIVSELKNYRVTDAVKNTTCHEITISKPEISKNKVVLMDFGAKKHIHKELEKRGCEVITVPAYTTYEQIMELKPDGIMLSNGAGDPADNVSIIEEIKKLLQTKIPIFGICLGHQLVALANGAKTIKLKYGHRGANQPVKDLVTGNVYITSQNHGYAVDHNTLPPSCSMRFVNANDNTCEGIDYQEIPVFTVQFHPEANGGPRDTMFLFDRFITLMGGNK
;
A
#
# COMPACT_ATOMS: atom_id res chain seq x y z
N MET A 1 22.58 -25.33 -12.51
CA MET A 1 23.31 -24.47 -11.55
C MET A 1 22.45 -23.24 -11.30
N GLU A 2 22.23 -22.90 -10.06
CA GLU A 2 21.50 -21.67 -9.71
C GLU A 2 22.29 -20.44 -10.19
N LYS A 3 21.61 -19.50 -10.87
CA LYS A 3 22.25 -18.30 -11.42
C LYS A 3 22.55 -17.33 -10.28
N LYS A 4 23.82 -16.98 -10.08
CA LYS A 4 24.25 -15.94 -9.12
C LYS A 4 23.88 -14.57 -9.64
N VAL A 5 23.36 -13.72 -8.75
CA VAL A 5 23.05 -12.32 -8.97
C VAL A 5 23.41 -11.50 -7.72
N TYR A 6 23.53 -10.19 -7.89
CA TYR A 6 23.97 -9.30 -6.82
C TYR A 6 22.90 -8.23 -6.58
N LEU A 7 22.64 -7.96 -5.32
CA LEU A 7 21.90 -6.78 -4.87
C LEU A 7 22.90 -5.70 -4.47
N VAL A 8 22.90 -4.58 -5.17
CA VAL A 8 23.72 -3.41 -4.87
C VAL A 8 22.86 -2.35 -4.23
N LEU A 9 23.30 -1.80 -3.08
CA LEU A 9 22.64 -0.73 -2.35
C LEU A 9 23.27 0.62 -2.67
N GLU A 10 22.48 1.69 -2.56
CA GLU A 10 22.92 3.09 -2.78
C GLU A 10 24.14 3.48 -1.92
N ASN A 11 24.30 2.88 -0.76
CA ASN A 11 25.43 3.11 0.15
C ASN A 11 26.73 2.35 -0.24
N GLY A 12 26.73 1.64 -1.38
CA GLY A 12 27.85 0.89 -1.90
C GLY A 12 28.01 -0.54 -1.35
N GLN A 13 27.19 -0.95 -0.38
CA GLN A 13 27.18 -2.34 0.07
C GLN A 13 26.48 -3.22 -0.98
N PHE A 14 26.92 -4.48 -1.09
CA PHE A 14 26.27 -5.44 -1.97
C PHE A 14 26.14 -6.80 -1.29
N PHE A 15 25.21 -7.60 -1.83
CA PHE A 15 24.92 -8.96 -1.37
C PHE A 15 24.87 -9.89 -2.59
N GLU A 16 25.49 -11.04 -2.49
CA GLU A 16 25.37 -12.13 -3.45
C GLU A 16 24.19 -13.03 -3.06
N GLY A 17 23.43 -13.48 -4.03
CA GLY A 17 22.33 -14.41 -3.85
C GLY A 17 22.04 -15.18 -5.14
N ASN A 18 20.95 -15.93 -5.15
CA ASN A 18 20.53 -16.75 -6.27
C ASN A 18 19.25 -16.17 -6.90
N ALA A 19 19.20 -16.16 -8.24
CA ALA A 19 18.01 -15.72 -8.96
C ALA A 19 16.91 -16.79 -8.93
N PHE A 20 15.67 -16.34 -8.78
CA PHE A 20 14.45 -17.09 -9.08
C PHE A 20 13.42 -16.11 -9.69
N GLY A 21 12.28 -16.60 -10.20
CA GLY A 21 11.36 -15.72 -10.92
C GLY A 21 11.90 -15.27 -12.29
N ALA A 22 11.58 -14.04 -12.70
CA ALA A 22 12.03 -13.49 -13.97
C ALA A 22 13.53 -13.21 -13.99
N GLU A 23 14.13 -13.25 -15.18
CA GLU A 23 15.53 -12.86 -15.40
C GLU A 23 15.65 -11.38 -15.75
N GLY A 24 16.77 -10.77 -15.37
CA GLY A 24 17.07 -9.40 -15.75
C GLY A 24 17.80 -8.61 -14.66
N GLU A 25 17.85 -7.31 -14.85
CA GLU A 25 18.36 -6.33 -13.91
C GLU A 25 17.28 -5.29 -13.63
N ILE A 26 17.17 -4.82 -12.39
CA ILE A 26 16.09 -3.89 -12.01
C ILE A 26 16.53 -2.95 -10.90
N THR A 27 16.10 -1.68 -11.00
CA THR A 27 16.30 -0.67 -9.96
C THR A 27 14.98 -0.36 -9.28
N GLY A 28 15.02 -0.13 -7.96
CA GLY A 28 13.87 0.28 -7.17
C GLY A 28 14.27 0.80 -5.78
N GLU A 29 13.33 1.39 -5.06
CA GLU A 29 13.50 1.70 -3.65
C GLU A 29 13.38 0.41 -2.82
N ILE A 30 14.42 0.08 -2.03
CA ILE A 30 14.40 -1.14 -1.22
C ILE A 30 13.71 -0.90 0.12
N VAL A 31 12.74 -1.78 0.40
CA VAL A 31 11.93 -1.76 1.62
C VAL A 31 11.83 -3.15 2.21
N PHE A 32 11.45 -3.28 3.48
CA PHE A 32 11.21 -4.59 4.09
C PHE A 32 9.79 -4.71 4.65
N ALA A 33 9.23 -5.92 4.57
CA ALA A 33 7.94 -6.28 5.15
C ALA A 33 8.12 -7.33 6.25
N THR A 34 7.42 -7.16 7.38
CA THR A 34 7.58 -8.00 8.59
C THR A 34 6.45 -9.02 8.77
N ALA A 35 5.48 -9.08 7.86
CA ALA A 35 4.41 -10.04 7.93
C ALA A 35 4.93 -11.49 7.77
N MET A 36 4.38 -12.42 8.57
CA MET A 36 4.72 -13.85 8.48
C MET A 36 3.96 -14.58 7.38
N THR A 37 2.83 -14.02 6.96
CA THR A 37 1.91 -14.52 5.93
C THR A 37 1.52 -13.38 5.00
N GLY A 38 0.78 -13.66 3.92
CA GLY A 38 0.29 -12.60 3.02
C GLY A 38 1.32 -12.16 1.98
N TYR A 39 2.20 -13.06 1.54
CA TYR A 39 3.16 -12.71 0.50
C TYR A 39 2.51 -12.48 -0.87
N LEU A 40 1.38 -13.11 -1.15
CA LEU A 40 0.63 -12.89 -2.40
C LEU A 40 -0.06 -11.51 -2.37
N GLU A 41 -0.61 -11.15 -1.23
CA GLU A 41 -1.16 -9.81 -0.99
C GLU A 41 -0.07 -8.75 -1.14
N THR A 42 1.13 -8.97 -0.59
CA THR A 42 2.28 -8.07 -0.77
C THR A 42 2.68 -7.94 -2.24
N LEU A 43 2.78 -9.05 -2.97
CA LEU A 43 3.19 -9.08 -4.38
C LEU A 43 2.17 -8.41 -5.31
N THR A 44 0.89 -8.43 -4.94
CA THR A 44 -0.20 -7.87 -5.74
C THR A 44 -0.77 -6.55 -5.20
N ASP A 45 -0.20 -6.00 -4.12
CA ASP A 45 -0.57 -4.68 -3.59
C ASP A 45 0.05 -3.57 -4.45
N PRO A 46 -0.76 -2.73 -5.13
CA PRO A 46 -0.26 -1.63 -5.95
C PRO A 46 0.58 -0.61 -5.17
N SER A 47 0.41 -0.52 -3.85
CA SER A 47 1.18 0.40 -2.99
C SER A 47 2.69 0.11 -2.98
N TYR A 48 3.12 -1.08 -3.43
CA TYR A 48 4.54 -1.40 -3.63
C TYR A 48 5.10 -0.99 -5.00
N TYR A 49 4.39 -0.17 -5.78
CA TYR A 49 4.88 0.31 -7.07
C TYR A 49 6.29 0.92 -6.94
N GLY A 50 7.20 0.45 -7.80
CA GLY A 50 8.58 0.96 -7.85
C GLY A 50 9.51 0.39 -6.77
N GLN A 51 9.04 -0.50 -5.88
CA GLN A 51 9.81 -0.98 -4.73
C GLN A 51 10.39 -2.39 -4.96
N ILE A 52 11.58 -2.63 -4.38
CA ILE A 52 12.19 -3.93 -4.17
C ILE A 52 11.84 -4.35 -2.74
N VAL A 53 11.07 -5.41 -2.58
CA VAL A 53 10.53 -5.81 -1.28
C VAL A 53 11.34 -6.95 -0.69
N VAL A 54 11.87 -6.73 0.51
CA VAL A 54 12.55 -7.75 1.33
C VAL A 54 11.53 -8.36 2.30
N GLN A 55 11.27 -9.64 2.18
CA GLN A 55 10.45 -10.35 3.15
C GLN A 55 11.31 -10.84 4.31
N THR A 56 10.97 -10.43 5.53
CA THR A 56 11.80 -10.78 6.70
C THR A 56 11.51 -12.18 7.25
N PHE A 57 10.33 -12.74 6.96
CA PHE A 57 10.03 -14.12 7.30
C PHE A 57 10.90 -15.06 6.45
N PRO A 58 11.58 -16.07 7.06
CA PRO A 58 12.66 -16.76 6.39
C PRO A 58 12.22 -17.67 5.23
N LEU A 59 11.06 -18.34 5.32
CA LEU A 59 10.56 -19.23 4.28
C LEU A 59 9.29 -18.66 3.64
N ILE A 60 9.34 -18.41 2.34
CA ILE A 60 8.24 -17.87 1.56
C ILE A 60 7.81 -18.85 0.46
N GLY A 61 6.54 -18.81 0.06
CA GLY A 61 5.99 -19.69 -0.99
C GLY A 61 5.44 -21.02 -0.49
N ASN A 62 5.47 -21.28 0.81
CA ASN A 62 5.10 -22.57 1.41
C ASN A 62 3.63 -22.97 1.21
N TYR A 63 2.71 -22.02 1.04
CA TYR A 63 1.32 -22.30 0.70
C TYR A 63 0.97 -22.07 -0.78
N GLY A 64 1.97 -21.82 -1.62
CA GLY A 64 1.82 -21.67 -3.07
C GLY A 64 1.16 -20.37 -3.50
N VAL A 65 0.60 -20.40 -4.71
CA VAL A 65 -0.11 -19.26 -5.31
C VAL A 65 -1.61 -19.50 -5.18
N ILE A 66 -2.32 -18.53 -4.62
CA ILE A 66 -3.76 -18.56 -4.36
C ILE A 66 -4.39 -17.29 -4.95
N PRO A 67 -4.93 -17.33 -6.18
CA PRO A 67 -5.46 -16.12 -6.86
C PRO A 67 -6.59 -15.41 -6.11
N ALA A 68 -7.33 -16.13 -5.27
CA ALA A 68 -8.38 -15.56 -4.44
C ALA A 68 -7.84 -14.52 -3.42
N ASP A 69 -6.55 -14.62 -3.05
CA ASP A 69 -5.89 -13.77 -2.07
C ASP A 69 -5.21 -12.54 -2.71
N PHE A 70 -5.27 -12.39 -4.05
CA PHE A 70 -4.68 -11.25 -4.77
C PHE A 70 -5.42 -9.95 -4.46
N GLU A 71 -4.65 -8.87 -4.27
CA GLU A 71 -5.16 -7.50 -4.05
C GLU A 71 -5.38 -6.72 -5.35
N SER A 72 -4.71 -7.12 -6.43
CA SER A 72 -4.95 -6.59 -7.78
C SER A 72 -4.67 -7.65 -8.86
N ALA A 73 -5.04 -7.36 -10.09
CA ALA A 73 -4.77 -8.24 -11.23
C ALA A 73 -3.29 -8.32 -11.58
N ASN A 74 -2.52 -7.26 -11.29
CA ASN A 74 -1.12 -7.11 -11.66
C ASN A 74 -0.20 -7.10 -10.44
N THR A 75 1.10 -7.27 -10.67
CA THR A 75 2.16 -7.01 -9.70
C THR A 75 2.80 -5.66 -10.01
N HIS A 76 3.09 -4.89 -8.97
CA HIS A 76 3.71 -3.57 -9.10
C HIS A 76 5.09 -3.48 -8.42
N VAL A 77 5.47 -4.53 -7.69
CA VAL A 77 6.83 -4.66 -7.13
C VAL A 77 7.86 -4.79 -8.25
N LYS A 78 9.02 -4.19 -8.05
CA LYS A 78 10.16 -4.33 -8.98
C LYS A 78 10.87 -5.65 -8.82
N ALA A 79 11.09 -6.07 -7.58
CA ALA A 79 11.69 -7.36 -7.27
C ALA A 79 11.24 -7.85 -5.88
N TYR A 80 11.42 -9.13 -5.63
CA TYR A 80 11.08 -9.76 -4.38
C TYR A 80 12.27 -10.52 -3.80
N ILE A 81 12.69 -10.18 -2.58
CA ILE A 81 13.87 -10.73 -1.92
C ILE A 81 13.44 -11.55 -0.71
N VAL A 82 13.90 -12.80 -0.67
CA VAL A 82 13.59 -13.75 0.40
C VAL A 82 14.86 -14.46 0.89
N ARG A 83 14.83 -14.98 2.11
CA ARG A 83 15.90 -15.84 2.59
C ARG A 83 15.89 -17.19 1.85
N GLU A 84 14.72 -17.84 1.86
CA GLU A 84 14.45 -19.12 1.21
C GLU A 84 13.06 -19.07 0.59
N TRP A 85 12.87 -19.77 -0.52
CA TRP A 85 11.55 -19.98 -1.12
C TRP A 85 11.24 -21.47 -1.25
N CYS A 86 9.97 -21.81 -1.05
CA CYS A 86 9.48 -23.17 -1.13
C CYS A 86 9.21 -23.54 -2.59
N GLN A 87 9.94 -24.55 -3.12
CA GLN A 87 9.80 -25.00 -4.50
C GLN A 87 8.55 -25.86 -4.68
N GLU A 88 8.20 -26.64 -3.66
CA GLU A 88 7.06 -27.56 -3.65
C GLU A 88 6.06 -27.14 -2.54
N PRO A 89 5.17 -26.20 -2.83
CA PRO A 89 4.19 -25.73 -1.85
C PRO A 89 3.20 -26.84 -1.48
N SER A 90 2.75 -26.82 -0.21
CA SER A 90 1.76 -27.76 0.30
C SER A 90 0.59 -27.02 0.95
N ASN A 91 -0.47 -26.78 0.18
CA ASN A 91 -1.72 -26.21 0.65
C ASN A 91 -2.87 -26.63 -0.28
N PHE A 92 -4.02 -26.97 0.26
CA PHE A 92 -5.19 -27.42 -0.53
C PHE A 92 -5.76 -26.34 -1.46
N ARG A 93 -5.45 -25.06 -1.22
CA ARG A 93 -5.84 -23.91 -2.08
C ARG A 93 -4.78 -23.55 -3.12
N SER A 94 -3.61 -24.21 -3.11
CA SER A 94 -2.51 -23.85 -4.01
C SER A 94 -2.83 -24.18 -5.46
N GLU A 95 -2.68 -23.20 -6.34
CA GLU A 95 -2.85 -23.32 -7.80
C GLU A 95 -1.51 -23.20 -8.56
N GLY A 96 -0.39 -23.01 -7.84
CA GLY A 96 0.92 -22.88 -8.44
C GLY A 96 2.04 -22.58 -7.44
N ASN A 97 3.25 -22.43 -7.92
CA ASN A 97 4.40 -22.05 -7.11
C ASN A 97 4.86 -20.61 -7.37
N LEU A 98 5.63 -20.08 -6.44
CA LEU A 98 6.06 -18.69 -6.44
C LEU A 98 6.98 -18.34 -7.62
N ASP A 99 7.88 -19.24 -8.01
CA ASP A 99 8.83 -19.02 -9.11
C ASP A 99 8.11 -18.81 -10.45
N THR A 100 7.16 -19.70 -10.76
CA THR A 100 6.31 -19.58 -11.96
C THR A 100 5.50 -18.30 -11.94
N PHE A 101 4.88 -17.99 -10.81
CA PHE A 101 4.10 -16.76 -10.63
C PHE A 101 4.92 -15.49 -10.92
N LEU A 102 6.15 -15.42 -10.39
CA LEU A 102 7.03 -14.27 -10.61
C LEU A 102 7.49 -14.18 -12.06
N LYS A 103 7.81 -15.33 -12.71
CA LYS A 103 8.16 -15.37 -14.14
C LYS A 103 7.05 -14.84 -15.04
N GLU A 104 5.84 -15.32 -14.85
CA GLU A 104 4.66 -14.92 -15.63
C GLU A 104 4.36 -13.42 -15.51
N ARG A 105 4.73 -12.81 -14.37
CA ARG A 105 4.51 -11.39 -14.07
C ARG A 105 5.75 -10.52 -14.27
N ASN A 106 6.82 -11.11 -14.83
CA ASN A 106 8.10 -10.42 -15.08
C ASN A 106 8.69 -9.75 -13.82
N VAL A 107 8.56 -10.42 -12.66
CA VAL A 107 9.14 -9.98 -11.39
C VAL A 107 10.40 -10.77 -11.08
N ILE A 108 11.50 -10.06 -10.81
CA ILE A 108 12.78 -10.67 -10.44
C ILE A 108 12.71 -11.10 -8.97
N GLY A 109 13.09 -12.38 -8.72
CA GLY A 109 13.26 -12.92 -7.39
C GLY A 109 14.73 -13.08 -7.02
N LEU A 110 15.07 -12.81 -5.76
CA LEU A 110 16.40 -13.02 -5.21
C LEU A 110 16.28 -13.80 -3.91
N CYS A 111 16.96 -14.94 -3.81
CA CYS A 111 16.95 -15.76 -2.62
C CYS A 111 18.38 -16.11 -2.15
N ASN A 112 18.49 -16.85 -1.07
CA ASN A 112 19.75 -17.26 -0.45
C ASN A 112 20.65 -16.07 -0.05
N ILE A 113 20.02 -15.02 0.47
CA ILE A 113 20.65 -13.76 0.92
C ILE A 113 20.36 -13.54 2.40
N ASP A 114 21.25 -12.85 3.12
CA ASP A 114 21.04 -12.51 4.52
C ASP A 114 19.99 -11.35 4.66
N THR A 115 18.71 -11.71 4.61
CA THR A 115 17.60 -10.77 4.76
C THR A 115 17.58 -10.09 6.12
N ARG A 116 18.13 -10.74 7.17
CA ARG A 116 18.25 -10.14 8.51
C ARG A 116 19.27 -9.01 8.52
N GLN A 117 20.47 -9.23 7.95
CA GLN A 117 21.48 -8.18 7.83
C GLN A 117 20.97 -7.03 6.98
N LEU A 118 20.36 -7.33 5.82
CA LEU A 118 19.77 -6.34 4.94
C LEU A 118 18.69 -5.49 5.62
N THR A 119 17.79 -6.12 6.39
CA THR A 119 16.78 -5.41 7.18
C THR A 119 17.42 -4.50 8.23
N ARG A 120 18.49 -4.92 8.89
CA ARG A 120 19.22 -4.08 9.87
C ARG A 120 19.81 -2.85 9.20
N ILE A 121 20.40 -2.99 8.01
CA ILE A 121 20.94 -1.88 7.22
C ILE A 121 19.83 -0.88 6.88
N ILE A 122 18.69 -1.34 6.37
CA ILE A 122 17.57 -0.45 6.04
C ILE A 122 17.02 0.25 7.27
N ARG A 123 16.96 -0.40 8.42
CA ARG A 123 16.54 0.23 9.68
C ARG A 123 17.53 1.28 10.17
N GLU A 124 18.83 1.05 9.98
CA GLU A 124 19.89 1.94 10.46
C GLU A 124 20.05 3.17 9.55
N TYR A 125 20.03 2.98 8.22
CA TYR A 125 20.30 4.04 7.24
C TYR A 125 19.03 4.64 6.63
N GLY A 126 17.90 3.99 6.78
CA GLY A 126 16.63 4.33 6.12
C GLY A 126 16.41 3.56 4.82
N VAL A 127 15.23 3.74 4.22
CA VAL A 127 14.97 3.26 2.86
C VAL A 127 15.91 3.94 1.89
N MET A 128 16.39 3.21 0.91
CA MET A 128 17.36 3.68 -0.09
C MET A 128 17.08 3.01 -1.43
N ASN A 129 17.76 3.46 -2.47
CA ASN A 129 17.69 2.82 -3.77
C ASN A 129 18.58 1.58 -3.81
N ALA A 130 18.17 0.59 -4.59
CA ALA A 130 18.93 -0.63 -4.82
C ALA A 130 18.75 -1.11 -6.25
N ARG A 131 19.72 -1.90 -6.73
CA ARG A 131 19.66 -2.55 -8.04
C ARG A 131 20.05 -4.01 -7.93
N ILE A 132 19.29 -4.88 -8.57
CA ILE A 132 19.68 -6.26 -8.81
C ILE A 132 20.41 -6.31 -10.14
N VAL A 133 21.62 -6.88 -10.16
CA VAL A 133 22.53 -6.95 -11.34
C VAL A 133 23.15 -8.35 -11.48
N ASN A 134 23.59 -8.67 -12.69
CA ASN A 134 24.29 -9.92 -12.98
C ASN A 134 25.80 -9.86 -12.70
N SER A 135 26.39 -8.66 -12.62
CA SER A 135 27.81 -8.42 -12.34
C SER A 135 28.00 -7.13 -11.53
N ILE A 136 29.05 -7.11 -10.72
CA ILE A 136 29.46 -5.93 -9.93
C ILE A 136 30.76 -5.30 -10.41
N GLU A 137 31.22 -5.61 -11.65
CA GLU A 137 32.45 -5.04 -12.22
C GLU A 137 32.40 -3.49 -12.28
N ASN A 138 31.21 -2.89 -12.45
CA ASN A 138 30.99 -1.46 -12.53
C ASN A 138 30.30 -0.89 -11.26
N LEU A 139 30.67 -1.37 -10.08
CA LEU A 139 30.01 -1.04 -8.82
C LEU A 139 29.87 0.48 -8.58
N ASP A 140 30.93 1.25 -8.81
CA ASP A 140 30.91 2.70 -8.57
C ASP A 140 29.93 3.44 -9.50
N SER A 141 29.80 3.01 -10.75
CA SER A 141 28.83 3.55 -11.70
C SER A 141 27.40 3.24 -11.24
N ILE A 142 27.14 2.00 -10.83
CA ILE A 142 25.83 1.56 -10.32
C ILE A 142 25.44 2.40 -9.10
N VAL A 143 26.34 2.60 -8.15
CA VAL A 143 26.08 3.40 -6.94
C VAL A 143 25.80 4.86 -7.29
N SER A 144 26.54 5.43 -8.27
CA SER A 144 26.30 6.81 -8.75
C SER A 144 24.92 6.96 -9.37
N GLU A 145 24.47 5.99 -10.16
CA GLU A 145 23.14 5.99 -10.77
C GLU A 145 22.03 5.84 -9.71
N LEU A 146 22.24 4.98 -8.70
CA LEU A 146 21.29 4.76 -7.62
C LEU A 146 20.99 6.04 -6.84
N LYS A 147 21.99 6.90 -6.58
CA LYS A 147 21.80 8.18 -5.87
C LYS A 147 20.85 9.14 -6.58
N ASN A 148 20.73 9.02 -7.90
CA ASN A 148 19.88 9.88 -8.72
C ASN A 148 18.52 9.25 -9.06
N TYR A 149 18.31 7.97 -8.73
CA TYR A 149 17.05 7.29 -9.02
C TYR A 149 15.89 7.84 -8.17
N ARG A 150 14.72 7.99 -8.78
CA ARG A 150 13.47 8.36 -8.10
C ARG A 150 12.32 7.54 -8.68
N VAL A 151 11.43 7.12 -7.81
CA VAL A 151 10.13 6.54 -8.21
C VAL A 151 9.20 7.70 -8.55
N THR A 152 8.67 7.72 -9.76
CA THR A 152 7.76 8.77 -10.27
C THR A 152 6.48 8.15 -10.80
N ASP A 153 5.44 8.99 -10.96
CA ASP A 153 4.16 8.63 -11.59
C ASP A 153 3.47 7.40 -10.94
N ALA A 154 3.66 7.18 -9.64
CA ALA A 154 3.17 5.98 -8.98
C ALA A 154 1.64 5.83 -9.12
N VAL A 155 0.86 6.83 -8.76
CA VAL A 155 -0.60 6.83 -8.89
C VAL A 155 -1.03 6.67 -10.35
N LYS A 156 -0.39 7.37 -11.28
CA LYS A 156 -0.69 7.28 -12.73
C LYS A 156 -0.53 5.88 -13.29
N ASN A 157 0.45 5.13 -12.78
CA ASN A 157 0.75 3.77 -13.25
C ASN A 157 0.01 2.67 -12.48
N THR A 158 -0.74 3.03 -11.43
CA THR A 158 -1.47 2.05 -10.62
C THR A 158 -2.98 2.25 -10.63
N THR A 159 -3.47 3.43 -11.02
CA THR A 159 -4.91 3.72 -11.12
C THR A 159 -5.56 2.94 -12.28
N CYS A 160 -6.86 2.70 -12.18
CA CYS A 160 -7.65 2.17 -13.30
C CYS A 160 -7.71 3.18 -14.46
N HIS A 161 -7.95 2.67 -15.66
CA HIS A 161 -8.06 3.49 -16.87
C HIS A 161 -9.49 3.84 -17.25
N GLU A 162 -10.45 3.04 -16.76
CA GLU A 162 -11.86 3.15 -17.10
C GLU A 162 -12.73 3.13 -15.84
N ILE A 163 -13.88 3.78 -15.91
CA ILE A 163 -14.89 3.72 -14.85
C ILE A 163 -15.53 2.33 -14.87
N THR A 164 -15.55 1.69 -13.72
CA THR A 164 -16.22 0.40 -13.54
C THR A 164 -17.33 0.53 -12.50
N ILE A 165 -18.43 -0.20 -12.72
CA ILE A 165 -19.58 -0.19 -11.81
C ILE A 165 -19.84 -1.61 -11.36
N SER A 166 -19.85 -1.81 -10.05
CA SER A 166 -20.30 -3.04 -9.41
C SER A 166 -21.54 -2.75 -8.59
N LYS A 167 -22.59 -3.53 -8.83
CA LYS A 167 -23.89 -3.32 -8.21
C LYS A 167 -24.38 -4.61 -7.57
N PRO A 168 -24.61 -4.64 -6.25
CA PRO A 168 -25.27 -5.76 -5.59
C PRO A 168 -26.75 -5.85 -6.00
N GLU A 169 -27.37 -7.01 -5.80
CA GLU A 169 -28.81 -7.21 -6.09
C GLU A 169 -29.68 -6.17 -5.38
N ILE A 170 -29.33 -5.83 -4.13
CA ILE A 170 -30.00 -4.79 -3.35
C ILE A 170 -28.95 -3.74 -2.99
N SER A 171 -29.00 -2.60 -3.66
CA SER A 171 -28.13 -1.45 -3.38
C SER A 171 -28.79 -0.55 -2.33
N LYS A 172 -28.02 -0.23 -1.28
CA LYS A 172 -28.42 0.69 -0.19
C LYS A 172 -27.84 2.08 -0.38
N ASN A 173 -26.57 2.14 -0.75
CA ASN A 173 -25.80 3.36 -0.93
C ASN A 173 -24.99 3.28 -2.22
N LYS A 174 -24.71 4.44 -2.82
CA LYS A 174 -23.83 4.57 -3.98
C LYS A 174 -22.51 5.20 -3.51
N VAL A 175 -21.42 4.49 -3.70
CA VAL A 175 -20.07 4.96 -3.32
C VAL A 175 -19.23 5.16 -4.57
N VAL A 176 -18.63 6.33 -4.71
CA VAL A 176 -17.56 6.56 -5.67
C VAL A 176 -16.24 6.21 -4.99
N LEU A 177 -15.52 5.24 -5.55
CA LEU A 177 -14.18 4.84 -5.13
C LEU A 177 -13.16 5.48 -6.08
N MET A 178 -12.42 6.48 -5.60
CA MET A 178 -11.28 7.04 -6.33
C MET A 178 -10.10 6.09 -6.21
N ASP A 179 -9.65 5.58 -7.34
CA ASP A 179 -8.61 4.56 -7.42
C ASP A 179 -7.22 5.18 -7.57
N PHE A 180 -6.43 5.18 -6.49
CA PHE A 180 -5.03 5.60 -6.49
C PHE A 180 -4.05 4.41 -6.56
N GLY A 181 -4.55 3.23 -6.84
CA GLY A 181 -3.94 1.91 -6.70
C GLY A 181 -4.67 1.10 -5.64
N ALA A 182 -5.99 1.00 -5.79
CA ALA A 182 -6.88 0.40 -4.81
C ALA A 182 -6.64 -1.10 -4.67
N LYS A 183 -6.58 -1.56 -3.43
CA LYS A 183 -6.69 -2.98 -3.13
C LYS A 183 -8.12 -3.47 -3.37
N LYS A 184 -8.23 -4.63 -4.00
CA LYS A 184 -9.50 -5.31 -4.30
C LYS A 184 -10.40 -5.46 -3.06
N HIS A 185 -9.81 -5.66 -1.87
CA HIS A 185 -10.57 -5.87 -0.65
C HIS A 185 -11.28 -4.61 -0.15
N ILE A 186 -10.82 -3.38 -0.48
CA ILE A 186 -11.58 -2.14 -0.22
C ILE A 186 -12.92 -2.19 -0.96
N HIS A 187 -12.89 -2.51 -2.23
CA HIS A 187 -14.09 -2.65 -3.05
C HIS A 187 -15.03 -3.75 -2.50
N LYS A 188 -14.48 -4.93 -2.20
CA LYS A 188 -15.26 -6.04 -1.64
C LYS A 188 -15.94 -5.70 -0.29
N GLU A 189 -15.25 -4.93 0.57
CA GLU A 189 -15.83 -4.55 1.88
C GLU A 189 -17.01 -3.57 1.73
N LEU A 190 -16.99 -2.71 0.70
CA LEU A 190 -18.13 -1.87 0.35
C LEU A 190 -19.30 -2.69 -0.23
N GLU A 191 -19.02 -3.61 -1.16
CA GLU A 191 -20.03 -4.50 -1.75
C GLU A 191 -20.74 -5.37 -0.71
N LYS A 192 -19.99 -5.99 0.22
CA LYS A 192 -20.54 -6.80 1.33
C LYS A 192 -21.52 -6.00 2.19
N ARG A 193 -21.39 -4.67 2.25
CA ARG A 193 -22.28 -3.78 2.98
C ARG A 193 -23.41 -3.22 2.14
N GLY A 194 -23.59 -3.75 0.93
CA GLY A 194 -24.68 -3.37 0.01
C GLY A 194 -24.44 -2.06 -0.72
N CYS A 195 -23.19 -1.65 -0.92
CA CYS A 195 -22.89 -0.48 -1.73
C CYS A 195 -22.85 -0.82 -3.22
N GLU A 196 -23.48 -0.01 -4.04
CA GLU A 196 -23.12 0.14 -5.46
C GLU A 196 -21.79 0.89 -5.51
N VAL A 197 -20.75 0.27 -6.04
CA VAL A 197 -19.41 0.85 -6.08
C VAL A 197 -19.07 1.27 -7.50
N ILE A 198 -18.84 2.58 -7.69
CA ILE A 198 -18.36 3.16 -8.94
C ILE A 198 -16.87 3.49 -8.75
N THR A 199 -16.01 2.64 -9.30
CA THR A 199 -14.56 2.88 -9.27
C THR A 199 -14.20 3.81 -10.41
N VAL A 200 -13.51 4.92 -10.08
CA VAL A 200 -13.12 5.95 -11.03
C VAL A 200 -11.60 6.15 -11.01
N PRO A 201 -10.97 6.53 -12.15
CA PRO A 201 -9.56 6.87 -12.19
C PRO A 201 -9.18 7.99 -11.19
N ALA A 202 -7.94 8.00 -10.74
CA ALA A 202 -7.39 8.96 -9.79
C ALA A 202 -7.57 10.43 -10.19
N TYR A 203 -7.57 10.71 -11.48
CA TYR A 203 -7.66 12.06 -12.05
C TYR A 203 -9.08 12.49 -12.46
N THR A 204 -10.09 11.75 -12.00
CA THR A 204 -11.51 12.12 -12.21
C THR A 204 -11.80 13.41 -11.45
N THR A 205 -12.35 14.41 -12.14
CA THR A 205 -12.61 15.73 -11.56
C THR A 205 -13.77 15.74 -10.58
N TYR A 206 -13.80 16.74 -9.73
CA TYR A 206 -14.92 17.01 -8.82
C TYR A 206 -16.27 17.01 -9.56
N GLU A 207 -16.35 17.72 -10.71
CA GLU A 207 -17.57 17.84 -11.50
C GLU A 207 -18.05 16.46 -11.98
N GLN A 208 -17.15 15.65 -12.52
CA GLN A 208 -17.45 14.27 -12.96
C GLN A 208 -17.93 13.38 -11.81
N ILE A 209 -17.31 13.49 -10.63
CA ILE A 209 -17.74 12.75 -9.44
C ILE A 209 -19.13 13.17 -9.01
N MET A 210 -19.43 14.47 -9.02
CA MET A 210 -20.75 14.99 -8.62
C MET A 210 -21.87 14.60 -9.58
N GLU A 211 -21.58 14.43 -10.87
CA GLU A 211 -22.54 13.90 -11.86
C GLU A 211 -22.99 12.47 -11.54
N LEU A 212 -22.13 11.67 -10.89
CA LEU A 212 -22.44 10.30 -10.44
C LEU A 212 -23.40 10.28 -9.25
N LYS A 213 -23.61 11.42 -8.56
CA LYS A 213 -24.49 11.58 -7.38
C LYS A 213 -24.20 10.53 -6.29
N PRO A 214 -22.97 10.49 -5.73
CA PRO A 214 -22.63 9.55 -4.69
C PRO A 214 -23.28 9.88 -3.36
N ASP A 215 -23.63 8.85 -2.57
CA ASP A 215 -23.99 8.97 -1.16
C ASP A 215 -22.74 9.08 -0.28
N GLY A 216 -21.59 8.56 -0.74
CA GLY A 216 -20.30 8.66 -0.09
C GLY A 216 -19.14 8.50 -1.06
N ILE A 217 -17.96 8.96 -0.66
CA ILE A 217 -16.72 8.89 -1.44
C ILE A 217 -15.67 8.11 -0.65
N MET A 218 -15.10 7.10 -1.27
CA MET A 218 -13.96 6.34 -0.76
C MET A 218 -12.69 6.79 -1.49
N LEU A 219 -11.67 7.19 -0.74
CA LEU A 219 -10.35 7.50 -1.25
C LEU A 219 -9.42 6.33 -0.94
N SER A 220 -8.95 5.63 -1.96
CA SER A 220 -8.23 4.39 -1.78
C SER A 220 -6.81 4.57 -1.23
N ASN A 221 -6.16 3.46 -0.93
CA ASN A 221 -4.72 3.38 -0.79
C ASN A 221 -4.02 3.64 -2.14
N GLY A 222 -2.71 3.78 -2.10
CA GLY A 222 -1.88 3.94 -3.31
C GLY A 222 -0.41 4.05 -2.98
N ALA A 223 0.41 4.29 -4.01
CA ALA A 223 1.86 4.34 -3.93
C ALA A 223 2.44 5.74 -4.14
N GLY A 224 3.71 5.91 -3.80
CA GLY A 224 4.50 7.10 -4.10
C GLY A 224 4.47 8.16 -2.99
N ASP A 225 5.01 9.34 -3.32
CA ASP A 225 4.95 10.51 -2.44
C ASP A 225 3.57 11.17 -2.55
N PRO A 226 2.82 11.33 -1.45
CA PRO A 226 1.51 11.98 -1.51
C PRO A 226 1.58 13.43 -2.03
N ALA A 227 2.66 14.15 -1.79
CA ALA A 227 2.84 15.53 -2.22
C ALA A 227 2.99 15.70 -3.75
N ASP A 228 3.36 14.64 -4.47
CA ASP A 228 3.47 14.66 -5.93
C ASP A 228 2.10 14.76 -6.63
N ASN A 229 1.00 14.49 -5.92
CA ASN A 229 -0.35 14.39 -6.47
C ASN A 229 -1.14 15.72 -6.38
N VAL A 230 -0.53 16.83 -6.79
CA VAL A 230 -1.09 18.18 -6.64
C VAL A 230 -2.48 18.32 -7.25
N SER A 231 -2.70 17.83 -8.47
CA SER A 231 -4.00 17.91 -9.16
C SER A 231 -5.10 17.14 -8.41
N ILE A 232 -4.79 15.97 -7.86
CA ILE A 232 -5.72 15.17 -7.08
C ILE A 232 -6.06 15.87 -5.76
N ILE A 233 -5.08 16.47 -5.09
CA ILE A 233 -5.27 17.24 -3.86
C ILE A 233 -6.24 18.41 -4.11
N GLU A 234 -6.11 19.13 -5.23
CA GLU A 234 -7.01 20.23 -5.57
C GLU A 234 -8.47 19.74 -5.82
N GLU A 235 -8.66 18.58 -6.45
CA GLU A 235 -10.00 18.00 -6.59
C GLU A 235 -10.58 17.55 -5.23
N ILE A 236 -9.76 16.95 -4.37
CA ILE A 236 -10.19 16.58 -3.00
C ILE A 236 -10.60 17.82 -2.21
N LYS A 237 -9.90 18.95 -2.31
CA LYS A 237 -10.32 20.23 -1.66
C LYS A 237 -11.74 20.63 -2.04
N LYS A 238 -12.12 20.50 -3.31
CA LYS A 238 -13.50 20.79 -3.77
C LYS A 238 -14.50 19.78 -3.19
N LEU A 239 -14.15 18.48 -3.17
CA LEU A 239 -14.98 17.42 -2.59
C LEU A 239 -15.26 17.64 -1.10
N LEU A 240 -14.28 18.10 -0.33
CA LEU A 240 -14.45 18.40 1.10
C LEU A 240 -15.48 19.51 1.39
N GLN A 241 -15.81 20.37 0.41
CA GLN A 241 -16.84 21.42 0.57
C GLN A 241 -18.26 20.88 0.37
N THR A 242 -18.44 19.65 -0.13
CA THR A 242 -19.76 19.10 -0.49
C THR A 242 -20.56 18.58 0.71
N LYS A 243 -19.92 18.32 1.83
CA LYS A 243 -20.47 17.61 2.99
C LYS A 243 -20.93 16.16 2.69
N ILE A 244 -20.54 15.59 1.57
CA ILE A 244 -20.70 14.17 1.30
C ILE A 244 -19.74 13.40 2.21
N PRO A 245 -20.16 12.32 2.87
CA PRO A 245 -19.27 11.47 3.66
C PRO A 245 -18.05 10.98 2.88
N ILE A 246 -16.85 11.16 3.44
CA ILE A 246 -15.59 10.70 2.84
C ILE A 246 -14.85 9.82 3.82
N PHE A 247 -14.40 8.67 3.33
CA PHE A 247 -13.45 7.79 4.04
C PHE A 247 -12.17 7.63 3.23
N GLY A 248 -11.03 7.99 3.81
CA GLY A 248 -9.70 7.88 3.19
C GLY A 248 -8.82 6.83 3.86
N ILE A 249 -8.18 5.96 3.05
CA ILE A 249 -7.31 4.88 3.50
C ILE A 249 -5.90 5.11 2.97
N CYS A 250 -4.88 5.05 3.83
CA CYS A 250 -3.45 5.12 3.53
C CYS A 250 -3.09 6.35 2.67
N LEU A 251 -2.89 6.25 1.37
CA LEU A 251 -2.66 7.42 0.52
C LEU A 251 -3.86 8.39 0.55
N GLY A 252 -5.09 7.88 0.54
CA GLY A 252 -6.31 8.70 0.68
C GLY A 252 -6.33 9.51 1.97
N HIS A 253 -5.86 8.96 3.10
CA HIS A 253 -5.68 9.68 4.35
C HIS A 253 -4.69 10.84 4.19
N GLN A 254 -3.54 10.59 3.58
CA GLN A 254 -2.49 11.60 3.38
C GLN A 254 -2.95 12.72 2.45
N LEU A 255 -3.65 12.38 1.35
CA LEU A 255 -4.19 13.35 0.40
C LEU A 255 -5.25 14.25 1.03
N VAL A 256 -6.15 13.70 1.87
CA VAL A 256 -7.13 14.51 2.62
C VAL A 256 -6.43 15.45 3.60
N ALA A 257 -5.40 14.99 4.30
CA ALA A 257 -4.63 15.84 5.21
C ALA A 257 -3.94 17.00 4.46
N LEU A 258 -3.29 16.72 3.32
CA LEU A 258 -2.70 17.73 2.45
C LEU A 258 -3.75 18.73 1.91
N ALA A 259 -4.91 18.24 1.50
CA ALA A 259 -6.02 19.08 1.04
C ALA A 259 -6.54 20.02 2.12
N ASN A 260 -6.41 19.67 3.39
CA ASN A 260 -6.74 20.52 4.55
C ASN A 260 -5.56 21.38 5.04
N GLY A 261 -4.41 21.38 4.33
CA GLY A 261 -3.27 22.25 4.65
C GLY A 261 -2.26 21.65 5.63
N ALA A 262 -2.42 20.40 6.06
CA ALA A 262 -1.40 19.66 6.80
C ALA A 262 -0.22 19.28 5.88
N LYS A 263 0.86 18.77 6.47
CA LYS A 263 2.05 18.30 5.75
C LYS A 263 2.24 16.80 5.96
N THR A 264 2.97 16.19 5.04
CA THR A 264 3.45 14.81 5.17
C THR A 264 4.95 14.77 5.35
N ILE A 265 5.45 13.75 6.03
CA ILE A 265 6.87 13.50 6.26
C ILE A 265 7.24 12.10 5.76
N LYS A 266 8.42 11.95 5.16
CA LYS A 266 8.97 10.64 4.81
C LYS A 266 9.52 9.99 6.08
N LEU A 267 9.03 8.79 6.41
CA LEU A 267 9.53 8.00 7.53
C LEU A 267 10.87 7.36 7.16
N LYS A 268 11.72 7.13 8.15
CA LYS A 268 13.06 6.57 7.93
C LYS A 268 13.02 5.22 7.18
N TYR A 269 12.11 4.32 7.57
CA TYR A 269 11.93 3.01 6.91
C TYR A 269 10.46 2.64 6.71
N GLY A 270 9.52 3.48 7.16
CA GLY A 270 8.08 3.26 7.04
C GLY A 270 7.53 2.14 7.91
N HIS A 271 6.23 1.93 7.84
CA HIS A 271 5.54 0.81 8.47
C HIS A 271 5.05 -0.18 7.41
N ARG A 272 5.58 -1.42 7.46
CA ARG A 272 5.19 -2.50 6.54
C ARG A 272 5.10 -3.82 7.29
N GLY A 273 3.88 -4.32 7.41
CA GLY A 273 3.57 -5.56 8.10
C GLY A 273 2.15 -5.61 8.63
N ALA A 274 1.77 -6.75 9.18
CA ALA A 274 0.43 -7.02 9.72
C ALA A 274 0.40 -7.02 11.27
N ASN A 275 1.36 -6.36 11.91
CA ASN A 275 1.59 -6.41 13.35
C ASN A 275 1.82 -5.02 13.97
N GLN A 276 1.26 -3.97 13.35
CA GLN A 276 1.43 -2.60 13.80
C GLN A 276 0.35 -2.23 14.83
N PRO A 277 0.73 -1.92 16.09
CA PRO A 277 -0.25 -1.55 17.12
C PRO A 277 -0.68 -0.09 16.95
N VAL A 278 -1.98 0.13 16.90
CA VAL A 278 -2.58 1.47 16.76
C VAL A 278 -3.54 1.71 17.91
N LYS A 279 -3.36 2.81 18.62
CA LYS A 279 -4.24 3.22 19.73
C LYS A 279 -5.31 4.20 19.23
N ASP A 280 -6.55 3.91 19.52
CA ASP A 280 -7.67 4.83 19.38
C ASP A 280 -7.68 5.80 20.58
N LEU A 281 -7.48 7.08 20.32
CA LEU A 281 -7.37 8.11 21.35
C LEU A 281 -8.72 8.46 22.02
N VAL A 282 -9.85 8.09 21.42
CA VAL A 282 -11.18 8.33 21.99
C VAL A 282 -11.62 7.19 22.90
N THR A 283 -11.41 5.93 22.46
CA THR A 283 -11.83 4.77 23.24
C THR A 283 -10.73 4.23 24.17
N GLY A 284 -9.47 4.55 23.88
CA GLY A 284 -8.31 3.99 24.57
C GLY A 284 -7.91 2.58 24.11
N ASN A 285 -8.66 1.96 23.23
CA ASN A 285 -8.39 0.62 22.73
C ASN A 285 -7.15 0.60 21.84
N VAL A 286 -6.44 -0.53 21.85
CA VAL A 286 -5.32 -0.78 20.94
C VAL A 286 -5.73 -1.90 19.98
N TYR A 287 -5.56 -1.64 18.70
CA TYR A 287 -5.81 -2.60 17.61
C TYR A 287 -4.49 -2.98 16.96
N ILE A 288 -4.38 -4.22 16.52
CA ILE A 288 -3.27 -4.64 15.66
C ILE A 288 -3.73 -4.45 14.21
N THR A 289 -2.88 -3.77 13.41
CA THR A 289 -3.26 -3.35 12.06
C THR A 289 -2.25 -3.81 11.02
N SER A 290 -2.73 -3.93 9.78
CA SER A 290 -1.88 -4.07 8.59
C SER A 290 -1.51 -2.69 8.07
N GLN A 291 -0.23 -2.50 7.74
CA GLN A 291 0.29 -1.23 7.21
C GLN A 291 1.27 -1.45 6.07
N ASN A 292 1.27 -0.53 5.12
CA ASN A 292 2.26 -0.45 4.05
C ASN A 292 2.36 1.02 3.59
N HIS A 293 3.17 1.81 4.28
CA HIS A 293 3.40 3.20 3.92
C HIS A 293 4.80 3.67 4.29
N GLY A 294 5.37 4.57 3.47
CA GLY A 294 6.65 5.23 3.70
C GLY A 294 6.54 6.68 4.15
N TYR A 295 5.33 7.24 4.10
CA TYR A 295 5.03 8.61 4.51
C TYR A 295 3.97 8.58 5.62
N ALA A 296 3.97 9.61 6.47
CA ALA A 296 2.95 9.83 7.49
C ALA A 296 2.53 11.31 7.50
N VAL A 297 1.34 11.60 8.00
CA VAL A 297 0.92 12.98 8.25
C VAL A 297 1.67 13.52 9.46
N ASP A 298 2.26 14.71 9.31
CA ASP A 298 2.85 15.44 10.43
C ASP A 298 1.73 16.04 11.29
N HIS A 299 1.42 15.39 12.40
CA HIS A 299 0.34 15.78 13.31
C HIS A 299 0.51 17.19 13.90
N ASN A 300 1.75 17.73 13.94
CA ASN A 300 2.00 19.09 14.41
C ASN A 300 1.51 20.17 13.43
N THR A 301 1.17 19.76 12.20
CA THR A 301 0.68 20.67 11.15
C THR A 301 -0.82 20.57 10.93
N LEU A 302 -1.53 19.75 11.71
CA LEU A 302 -2.98 19.60 11.59
C LEU A 302 -3.69 20.91 11.94
N PRO A 303 -4.64 21.37 11.11
CA PRO A 303 -5.47 22.52 11.44
C PRO A 303 -6.40 22.23 12.65
N PRO A 304 -6.87 23.28 13.37
CA PRO A 304 -7.71 23.10 14.56
C PRO A 304 -9.03 22.34 14.34
N SER A 305 -9.54 22.32 13.11
CA SER A 305 -10.73 21.56 12.71
C SER A 305 -10.49 20.05 12.57
N CYS A 306 -9.25 19.61 12.73
CA CYS A 306 -8.84 18.21 12.62
C CYS A 306 -8.37 17.70 13.98
N SER A 307 -8.75 16.47 14.32
CA SER A 307 -8.26 15.80 15.52
C SER A 307 -7.63 14.45 15.17
N MET A 308 -6.43 14.20 15.68
CA MET A 308 -5.81 12.88 15.57
C MET A 308 -6.67 11.88 16.32
N ARG A 309 -7.20 10.89 15.61
CA ARG A 309 -8.03 9.82 16.14
C ARG A 309 -7.23 8.59 16.52
N PHE A 310 -6.31 8.21 15.66
CA PHE A 310 -5.47 7.03 15.83
C PHE A 310 -4.00 7.40 15.83
N VAL A 311 -3.22 6.72 16.70
CA VAL A 311 -1.78 6.92 16.84
C VAL A 311 -1.06 5.57 16.89
N ASN A 312 0.07 5.44 16.21
CA ASN A 312 0.93 4.26 16.33
C ASN A 312 1.49 4.17 17.75
N ALA A 313 1.30 3.03 18.40
CA ALA A 313 1.72 2.84 19.78
C ALA A 313 3.25 2.65 19.94
N ASN A 314 4.00 2.45 18.84
CA ASN A 314 5.46 2.28 18.89
C ASN A 314 6.20 3.61 18.77
N ASP A 315 5.76 4.53 17.91
CA ASP A 315 6.52 5.73 17.55
C ASP A 315 5.70 7.03 17.54
N ASN A 316 4.41 6.95 17.91
CA ASN A 316 3.47 8.06 17.98
C ASN A 316 3.17 8.76 16.63
N THR A 317 3.42 8.12 15.51
CA THR A 317 2.98 8.63 14.20
C THR A 317 1.46 8.71 14.11
N CYS A 318 0.96 9.67 13.32
CA CYS A 318 -0.48 9.83 13.08
C CYS A 318 -1.00 8.67 12.22
N GLU A 319 -1.97 7.96 12.75
CA GLU A 319 -2.56 6.79 12.11
C GLU A 319 -4.03 6.98 11.71
N GLY A 320 -4.58 8.15 11.97
CA GLY A 320 -5.93 8.50 11.54
C GLY A 320 -6.42 9.82 12.09
N ILE A 321 -7.32 10.45 11.34
CA ILE A 321 -7.83 11.79 11.62
C ILE A 321 -9.35 11.79 11.51
N ASP A 322 -10.01 12.45 12.47
CA ASP A 322 -11.41 12.86 12.43
C ASP A 322 -11.49 14.36 12.10
N TYR A 323 -12.38 14.74 11.17
CA TYR A 323 -12.64 16.11 10.75
C TYR A 323 -13.93 16.60 11.39
N GLN A 324 -13.86 17.62 12.24
CA GLN A 324 -14.97 17.96 13.17
C GLN A 324 -16.17 18.62 12.49
N GLU A 325 -15.96 19.38 11.41
CA GLU A 325 -17.00 20.19 10.77
C GLU A 325 -17.63 19.54 9.54
N ILE A 326 -17.06 18.43 9.09
CA ILE A 326 -17.47 17.71 7.88
C ILE A 326 -17.52 16.19 8.15
N PRO A 327 -18.38 15.44 7.45
CA PRO A 327 -18.51 13.99 7.67
C PRO A 327 -17.34 13.22 7.03
N VAL A 328 -16.12 13.51 7.48
CA VAL A 328 -14.90 12.94 6.92
C VAL A 328 -14.07 12.31 8.03
N PHE A 329 -13.56 11.13 7.79
CA PHE A 329 -12.53 10.51 8.63
C PHE A 329 -11.57 9.69 7.78
N THR A 330 -10.36 9.52 8.28
CA THR A 330 -9.30 8.86 7.51
C THR A 330 -8.42 8.01 8.41
N VAL A 331 -7.84 6.94 7.84
CA VAL A 331 -6.88 6.08 8.53
C VAL A 331 -5.66 5.80 7.67
N GLN A 332 -4.48 5.72 8.29
CA GLN A 332 -3.23 5.41 7.62
C GLN A 332 -3.06 3.91 7.39
N PHE A 333 -3.57 3.09 8.29
CA PHE A 333 -3.54 1.63 8.20
C PHE A 333 -4.63 1.09 7.27
N HIS A 334 -4.61 -0.22 7.03
CA HIS A 334 -5.51 -0.91 6.10
C HIS A 334 -6.60 -1.70 6.86
N PRO A 335 -7.81 -1.14 7.05
CA PRO A 335 -8.89 -1.84 7.75
C PRO A 335 -9.51 -2.99 6.93
N GLU A 336 -9.32 -3.01 5.61
CA GLU A 336 -9.74 -4.08 4.70
C GLU A 336 -8.90 -5.35 4.82
N ALA A 337 -7.79 -5.28 5.51
CA ALA A 337 -6.72 -6.25 5.69
C ALA A 337 -7.04 -7.69 5.30
N ASN A 338 -6.72 -8.08 4.08
CA ASN A 338 -6.61 -9.47 3.67
C ASN A 338 -5.19 -9.95 4.00
N GLY A 339 -5.05 -11.12 4.62
CA GLY A 339 -3.75 -11.59 5.12
C GLY A 339 -3.28 -10.97 6.44
N GLY A 340 -4.12 -10.14 7.10
CA GLY A 340 -3.83 -9.51 8.39
C GLY A 340 -5.01 -9.47 9.35
N PRO A 341 -4.86 -8.80 10.53
CA PRO A 341 -5.93 -8.65 11.51
C PRO A 341 -7.14 -7.89 10.97
N ARG A 342 -8.33 -8.31 11.36
CA ARG A 342 -9.60 -7.73 10.92
C ARG A 342 -10.28 -6.86 11.97
N ASP A 343 -9.57 -6.50 13.03
CA ASP A 343 -10.12 -5.81 14.20
C ASP A 343 -10.68 -4.42 13.90
N THR A 344 -10.24 -3.81 12.78
CA THR A 344 -10.61 -2.43 12.39
C THR A 344 -11.65 -2.36 11.27
N MET A 345 -12.24 -3.50 10.86
CA MET A 345 -13.26 -3.53 9.79
C MET A 345 -14.52 -2.73 10.12
N PHE A 346 -14.80 -2.46 11.41
CA PHE A 346 -15.90 -1.61 11.86
C PHE A 346 -15.84 -0.17 11.29
N LEU A 347 -14.69 0.25 10.79
CA LEU A 347 -14.54 1.55 10.15
C LEU A 347 -15.34 1.66 8.84
N PHE A 348 -15.50 0.55 8.11
CA PHE A 348 -16.43 0.52 6.98
C PHE A 348 -17.88 0.67 7.44
N ASP A 349 -18.27 0.07 8.58
CA ASP A 349 -19.63 0.22 9.14
C ASP A 349 -19.86 1.66 9.59
N ARG A 350 -18.83 2.32 10.16
CA ARG A 350 -18.86 3.76 10.48
C ARG A 350 -19.12 4.58 9.21
N PHE A 351 -18.46 4.27 8.10
CA PHE A 351 -18.65 4.97 6.82
C PHE A 351 -20.09 4.80 6.30
N ILE A 352 -20.63 3.56 6.34
CA ILE A 352 -22.03 3.31 5.97
C ILE A 352 -23.00 4.11 6.85
N THR A 353 -22.75 4.17 8.14
CA THR A 353 -23.58 4.95 9.09
C THR A 353 -23.59 6.44 8.75
N LEU A 354 -22.44 7.02 8.40
CA LEU A 354 -22.33 8.42 7.97
C LEU A 354 -23.16 8.73 6.72
N MET A 355 -23.30 7.76 5.80
CA MET A 355 -24.16 7.89 4.61
C MET A 355 -25.66 7.72 4.91
N GLY A 356 -26.04 7.53 6.17
CA GLY A 356 -27.45 7.32 6.57
C GLY A 356 -27.92 5.87 6.41
N GLY A 357 -27.03 4.91 6.48
CA GLY A 357 -27.26 3.46 6.30
C GLY A 357 -28.12 2.75 7.36
N ASN A 358 -28.74 3.50 8.25
CA ASN A 358 -29.74 3.02 9.23
C ASN A 358 -31.13 3.64 8.99
N LYS A 359 -31.48 3.94 7.73
CA LYS A 359 -32.83 4.36 7.36
C LYS A 359 -33.71 3.17 7.05
#